data_c23e2fbeddd71a323334ae4c37119c89
#
_entry.id   c23e2fbeddd71a323334ae4c37119c89
#
_cell.length_a   1.000
_cell.length_b   1.000
_cell.length_c   1.000
_cell.angle_alpha   90.00
_cell.angle_beta   90.00
_cell.angle_gamma   90.00
#
_symmetry.space_group_name_H-M   'P 1'
#
loop_
_entity.id
_entity.type
_entity.pdbx_description
1 polymer ?
#
loop_
_entity_poly.entity_id
_entity_poly.type
_entity_poly.pdbx_seq_one_letter_code
_entity_poly.pdbx_strand_id
1 'polypeptide(L)'
;YFVVNSDGTMGIFTSQRSEKIAGWMQWNTDGEYISVACTTNGIYTAVKRTINGSDYYSLEQQASTSFDVPTDYTVTKTISGSYQPHGTPKVNGAISSTSTMIVDGFTNAPSQGETFQFGGTGTTYTIQSVNATGNSGEYTVVINAAVSQADNTALQFVTSKVFSGLTTHVGKKVFATAGSTEGGAIYYYGNGTVDGSGNVTIGTPTTACDLGLDYSITLETLPIDATIQGGQLTGLPRKIGKSVIELSSTYNIQINTNDVILTETTLNTSSGLTSFTGKK
;
A
#
# COMPACT_ATOMS: atom_id res chain seq x y z
N TYR A 1 17.30 -7.71 20.32
CA TYR A 1 18.25 -8.41 19.47
C TYR A 1 17.56 -8.87 18.20
N PHE A 2 18.26 -8.81 17.08
CA PHE A 2 17.80 -9.29 15.78
C PHE A 2 18.73 -10.39 15.31
N VAL A 3 18.18 -11.47 14.80
CA VAL A 3 18.94 -12.62 14.29
C VAL A 3 18.33 -13.06 12.97
N VAL A 4 19.10 -13.05 11.91
CA VAL A 4 18.67 -13.62 10.62
C VAL A 4 18.87 -15.13 10.68
N ASN A 5 17.81 -15.88 10.42
CA ASN A 5 17.81 -17.33 10.40
C ASN A 5 18.26 -17.86 9.03
N SER A 6 18.71 -19.11 9.00
CA SER A 6 19.16 -19.76 7.77
C SER A 6 18.04 -20.04 6.74
N ASP A 7 16.79 -19.93 7.17
CA ASP A 7 15.60 -20.05 6.32
C ASP A 7 15.11 -18.71 5.74
N GLY A 8 15.89 -17.63 5.94
CA GLY A 8 15.55 -16.30 5.45
C GLY A 8 14.55 -15.54 6.31
N THR A 9 14.14 -16.07 7.44
CA THR A 9 13.32 -15.35 8.42
C THR A 9 14.20 -14.56 9.40
N MET A 10 13.62 -13.65 10.16
CA MET A 10 14.34 -12.88 11.18
C MET A 10 13.71 -13.08 12.55
N GLY A 11 14.49 -13.63 13.48
CA GLY A 11 14.13 -13.72 14.89
C GLY A 11 14.38 -12.40 15.61
N ILE A 12 13.43 -11.96 16.41
CA ILE A 12 13.53 -10.74 17.21
C ILE A 12 13.31 -11.08 18.67
N PHE A 13 14.29 -10.77 19.49
CA PHE A 13 14.16 -10.87 20.95
C PHE A 13 13.90 -9.50 21.55
N THR A 14 12.79 -9.37 22.24
CA THR A 14 12.42 -8.19 23.01
C THR A 14 12.49 -8.50 24.49
N SER A 15 13.05 -7.58 25.28
CA SER A 15 13.09 -7.68 26.74
C SER A 15 12.83 -6.32 27.37
N GLN A 16 11.81 -6.26 28.21
CA GLN A 16 11.47 -5.10 29.03
C GLN A 16 11.60 -5.48 30.50
N ARG A 17 12.73 -5.13 31.11
CA ARG A 17 13.07 -5.56 32.47
C ARG A 17 12.11 -5.02 33.54
N SER A 18 11.62 -3.78 33.38
CA SER A 18 10.67 -3.16 34.31
C SER A 18 9.38 -3.96 34.43
N GLU A 19 8.91 -4.51 33.30
CA GLU A 19 7.66 -5.29 33.24
C GLU A 19 7.89 -6.81 33.36
N LYS A 20 9.16 -7.24 33.50
CA LYS A 20 9.56 -8.65 33.52
C LYS A 20 9.08 -9.42 32.27
N ILE A 21 8.99 -8.72 31.14
CA ILE A 21 8.60 -9.30 29.86
C ILE A 21 9.86 -9.61 29.07
N ALA A 22 9.92 -10.82 28.54
CA ALA A 22 10.90 -11.23 27.54
C ALA A 22 10.25 -12.20 26.56
N GLY A 23 10.51 -12.04 25.29
CA GLY A 23 9.90 -12.90 24.28
C GLY A 23 10.62 -12.86 22.95
N TRP A 24 10.46 -13.93 22.19
CA TRP A 24 10.87 -14.02 20.80
C TRP A 24 9.67 -13.84 19.90
N MET A 25 9.87 -13.13 18.79
CA MET A 25 8.95 -13.07 17.67
C MET A 25 9.72 -13.35 16.38
N GLN A 26 9.01 -13.74 15.35
CA GLN A 26 9.56 -13.99 14.02
C GLN A 26 8.95 -13.01 13.02
N TRP A 27 9.81 -12.37 12.24
CA TRP A 27 9.41 -11.54 11.10
C TRP A 27 9.67 -12.29 9.80
N ASN A 28 8.71 -12.20 8.92
CA ASN A 28 8.77 -12.71 7.55
C ASN A 28 8.61 -11.53 6.59
N THR A 29 9.11 -11.69 5.38
CA THR A 29 8.90 -10.76 4.27
C THR A 29 8.62 -11.57 3.01
N ASP A 30 8.15 -10.95 1.94
CA ASP A 30 8.11 -11.58 0.61
C ASP A 30 9.53 -11.64 0.04
N GLY A 31 10.32 -12.59 0.53
CA GLY A 31 11.73 -12.78 0.24
C GLY A 31 12.49 -13.41 1.42
N GLU A 32 13.78 -13.18 1.47
CA GLU A 32 14.68 -13.70 2.49
C GLU A 32 15.48 -12.56 3.11
N TYR A 33 15.47 -12.45 4.43
CA TYR A 33 16.43 -11.58 5.14
C TYR A 33 17.83 -12.17 5.01
N ILE A 34 18.80 -11.34 4.62
CA ILE A 34 20.20 -11.73 4.46
C ILE A 34 21.05 -11.22 5.62
N SER A 35 20.79 -9.99 6.05
CA SER A 35 21.49 -9.38 7.17
C SER A 35 20.64 -8.26 7.79
N VAL A 36 20.99 -7.90 9.02
CA VAL A 36 20.35 -6.82 9.76
C VAL A 36 21.41 -5.95 10.45
N ALA A 37 21.21 -4.65 10.42
CA ALA A 37 22.01 -3.67 11.14
C ALA A 37 21.12 -2.68 11.87
N CYS A 38 21.50 -2.34 13.11
CA CYS A 38 20.80 -1.36 13.92
C CYS A 38 21.70 -0.13 14.09
N THR A 39 21.13 1.03 13.88
CA THR A 39 21.79 2.31 14.08
C THR A 39 20.91 3.20 14.97
N THR A 40 21.42 4.37 15.35
CA THR A 40 20.60 5.38 16.03
C THR A 40 19.43 5.90 15.19
N ASN A 41 19.50 5.73 13.86
CA ASN A 41 18.52 6.24 12.92
C ASN A 41 17.51 5.18 12.45
N GLY A 42 17.63 3.93 12.92
CA GLY A 42 16.71 2.86 12.57
C GLY A 42 17.35 1.49 12.37
N ILE A 43 16.52 0.57 11.98
CA ILE A 43 16.87 -0.81 11.66
C ILE A 43 16.92 -0.93 10.14
N TYR A 44 18.01 -1.46 9.63
CA TYR A 44 18.24 -1.69 8.20
C TYR A 44 18.41 -3.17 7.96
N THR A 45 17.75 -3.67 6.93
CA THR A 45 17.82 -5.08 6.53
C THR A 45 18.25 -5.19 5.07
N ALA A 46 19.17 -6.09 4.78
CA ALA A 46 19.38 -6.52 3.41
C ALA A 46 18.41 -7.68 3.13
N VAL A 47 17.63 -7.54 2.07
CA VAL A 47 16.59 -8.50 1.68
C VAL A 47 16.85 -8.98 0.26
N LYS A 48 16.73 -10.28 0.05
CA LYS A 48 16.73 -10.91 -1.26
C LYS A 48 15.29 -11.22 -1.65
N ARG A 49 14.86 -10.76 -2.82
CA ARG A 49 13.53 -11.03 -3.37
C ARG A 49 13.64 -11.64 -4.75
N THR A 50 12.71 -12.52 -5.11
CA THR A 50 12.59 -13.01 -6.48
C THR A 50 11.58 -12.15 -7.24
N ILE A 51 12.06 -11.40 -8.22
CA ILE A 51 11.27 -10.50 -9.05
C ILE A 51 11.40 -10.95 -10.51
N ASN A 52 10.28 -11.28 -11.13
CA ASN A 52 10.24 -11.76 -12.52
C ASN A 52 11.25 -12.89 -12.79
N GLY A 53 11.38 -13.84 -11.82
CA GLY A 53 12.27 -15.01 -11.92
C GLY A 53 13.76 -14.71 -11.71
N SER A 54 14.13 -13.51 -11.34
CA SER A 54 15.51 -13.13 -11.04
C SER A 54 15.67 -12.68 -9.59
N ASP A 55 16.83 -12.97 -9.01
CA ASP A 55 17.16 -12.51 -7.65
C ASP A 55 17.47 -11.01 -7.66
N TYR A 56 16.78 -10.30 -6.77
CA TYR A 56 16.96 -8.88 -6.53
C TYR A 56 17.34 -8.65 -5.06
N TYR A 57 18.34 -7.83 -4.82
CA TYR A 57 18.82 -7.49 -3.48
C TYR A 57 18.53 -6.02 -3.17
N SER A 58 17.88 -5.76 -2.05
CA SER A 58 17.55 -4.41 -1.58
C SER A 58 18.10 -4.17 -0.19
N LEU A 59 18.42 -2.91 0.09
CA LEU A 59 18.63 -2.41 1.45
C LEU A 59 17.35 -1.68 1.85
N GLU A 60 16.67 -2.19 2.86
CA GLU A 60 15.39 -1.69 3.33
C GLU A 60 15.53 -1.13 4.74
N GLN A 61 14.93 0.00 4.99
CA GLN A 61 14.82 0.58 6.31
C GLN A 61 13.47 0.20 6.89
N GLN A 62 13.47 -0.36 8.12
CA GLN A 62 12.23 -0.52 8.86
C GLN A 62 11.62 0.85 9.13
N ALA A 63 10.30 0.96 8.95
CA ALA A 63 9.58 2.17 9.32
C ALA A 63 9.95 2.56 10.76
N SER A 64 10.18 3.84 10.97
CA SER A 64 10.45 4.36 12.31
C SER A 64 9.18 4.21 13.18
N THR A 65 9.22 4.64 14.42
CA THR A 65 8.17 4.46 15.43
C THR A 65 6.75 4.92 15.07
N SER A 66 6.55 5.59 13.96
CA SER A 66 5.24 5.86 13.41
C SER A 66 4.86 4.70 12.48
N PHE A 67 3.79 3.97 12.79
CA PHE A 67 3.23 2.89 11.99
C PHE A 67 2.56 3.41 10.70
N ASP A 68 3.25 4.30 9.99
CA ASP A 68 2.66 5.09 8.91
C ASP A 68 2.55 4.34 7.58
N VAL A 69 3.17 3.16 7.49
CA VAL A 69 3.20 2.40 6.25
C VAL A 69 2.59 1.02 6.47
N PRO A 70 1.33 0.80 6.06
CA PRO A 70 0.62 -0.47 6.27
C PRO A 70 1.00 -1.55 5.25
N THR A 71 2.12 -1.39 4.55
CA THR A 71 2.60 -2.31 3.50
C THR A 71 4.09 -2.58 3.65
N ASP A 72 4.53 -3.74 3.17
CA ASP A 72 5.94 -4.12 3.12
C ASP A 72 6.58 -3.68 1.79
N TYR A 73 7.87 -3.40 1.80
CA TYR A 73 8.64 -2.98 0.61
C TYR A 73 7.98 -1.83 -0.17
N THR A 74 7.69 -0.76 0.53
CA THR A 74 6.86 0.34 0.05
C THR A 74 7.62 1.32 -0.83
N VAL A 75 6.97 1.75 -1.90
CA VAL A 75 7.40 2.85 -2.76
C VAL A 75 6.34 3.93 -2.76
N THR A 76 6.70 5.13 -2.34
CA THR A 76 5.80 6.30 -2.42
C THR A 76 5.81 6.89 -3.83
N LYS A 77 4.64 7.13 -4.40
CA LYS A 77 4.46 7.82 -5.66
C LYS A 77 3.59 9.06 -5.47
N THR A 78 4.07 10.20 -5.98
CA THR A 78 3.33 11.47 -5.96
C THR A 78 3.31 12.04 -7.36
N ILE A 79 2.14 12.31 -7.90
CA ILE A 79 1.98 12.95 -9.21
C ILE A 79 2.44 14.41 -9.10
N SER A 80 3.32 14.80 -10.00
CA SER A 80 3.95 16.13 -10.02
C SER A 80 4.33 16.50 -11.44
N GLY A 81 4.85 17.70 -11.66
CA GLY A 81 5.37 18.11 -12.96
C GLY A 81 6.51 17.22 -13.48
N SER A 82 7.27 16.57 -12.58
CA SER A 82 8.36 15.64 -12.91
C SER A 82 7.95 14.18 -13.00
N TYR A 83 6.79 13.81 -12.46
CA TYR A 83 6.25 12.45 -12.54
C TYR A 83 4.82 12.47 -13.03
N GLN A 84 4.62 12.10 -14.29
CA GLN A 84 3.33 11.95 -14.93
C GLN A 84 3.12 10.50 -15.34
N PRO A 85 2.16 9.79 -14.74
CA PRO A 85 1.99 8.34 -14.92
C PRO A 85 1.54 7.97 -16.33
N HIS A 86 0.94 8.91 -17.06
CA HIS A 86 0.44 8.73 -18.42
C HIS A 86 1.37 9.24 -19.52
N GLY A 87 2.58 9.66 -19.16
CA GLY A 87 3.51 10.27 -20.13
C GLY A 87 3.23 11.75 -20.38
N THR A 88 3.30 12.19 -21.62
CA THR A 88 3.10 13.59 -22.03
C THR A 88 1.92 13.73 -23.01
N PRO A 89 0.69 13.40 -22.60
CA PRO A 89 -0.45 13.43 -23.51
C PRO A 89 -0.80 14.87 -23.91
N LYS A 90 -1.28 15.01 -25.15
CA LYS A 90 -1.64 16.28 -25.76
C LYS A 90 -2.93 16.19 -26.56
N VAL A 91 -3.64 17.28 -26.64
CA VAL A 91 -4.81 17.40 -27.53
C VAL A 91 -4.36 17.23 -28.96
N ASN A 92 -4.99 16.28 -29.68
CA ASN A 92 -4.74 16.02 -31.10
C ASN A 92 -5.83 16.69 -31.94
N GLY A 93 -5.46 17.80 -32.58
CA GLY A 93 -6.36 18.70 -33.27
C GLY A 93 -7.05 19.75 -32.34
N ALA A 94 -7.15 20.97 -32.79
CA ALA A 94 -7.82 22.04 -32.05
C ALA A 94 -9.29 21.71 -31.79
N ILE A 95 -9.77 21.98 -30.58
CA ILE A 95 -11.16 21.76 -30.17
C ILE A 95 -11.83 23.10 -29.80
N SER A 96 -13.14 23.21 -30.00
CA SER A 96 -13.92 24.40 -29.71
C SER A 96 -15.25 24.03 -29.07
N SER A 97 -15.48 24.53 -27.86
CA SER A 97 -16.73 24.38 -27.10
C SER A 97 -17.26 22.93 -27.06
N THR A 98 -16.36 21.96 -26.84
CA THR A 98 -16.72 20.55 -26.75
C THR A 98 -16.16 19.91 -25.50
N SER A 99 -16.85 18.91 -24.98
CA SER A 99 -16.37 18.05 -23.89
C SER A 99 -15.66 16.78 -24.39
N THR A 100 -15.64 16.56 -25.72
CA THR A 100 -15.01 15.39 -26.35
C THR A 100 -13.80 15.82 -27.13
N MET A 101 -12.68 15.14 -26.95
CA MET A 101 -11.42 15.42 -27.64
C MET A 101 -10.67 14.15 -27.93
N ILE A 102 -9.84 14.20 -28.97
CA ILE A 102 -8.82 13.19 -29.22
C ILE A 102 -7.54 13.66 -28.52
N VAL A 103 -6.89 12.75 -27.84
CA VAL A 103 -5.64 13.01 -27.10
C VAL A 103 -4.66 11.91 -27.46
N ASP A 104 -3.44 12.28 -27.82
CA ASP A 104 -2.34 11.38 -28.14
C ASP A 104 -1.19 11.50 -27.15
N GLY A 105 -0.15 10.68 -27.31
CA GLY A 105 1.05 10.71 -26.46
C GLY A 105 0.93 10.01 -25.12
N PHE A 106 -0.11 9.20 -24.93
CA PHE A 106 -0.24 8.35 -23.75
C PHE A 106 0.75 7.19 -23.76
N THR A 107 1.49 7.01 -22.67
CA THR A 107 2.27 5.79 -22.41
C THR A 107 1.44 4.72 -21.71
N ASN A 108 0.49 5.14 -20.89
CA ASN A 108 -0.48 4.29 -20.21
C ASN A 108 -1.89 4.85 -20.45
N ALA A 109 -2.86 3.97 -20.71
CA ALA A 109 -4.24 4.38 -20.92
C ALA A 109 -4.78 5.17 -19.72
N PRO A 110 -5.45 6.32 -19.95
CA PRO A 110 -6.14 7.03 -18.90
C PRO A 110 -7.42 6.28 -18.48
N SER A 111 -7.99 6.63 -17.33
CA SER A 111 -9.18 5.97 -16.79
C SER A 111 -10.26 6.98 -16.39
N GLN A 112 -11.50 6.51 -16.43
CA GLN A 112 -12.62 7.28 -15.89
C GLN A 112 -12.38 7.65 -14.42
N GLY A 113 -12.71 8.90 -14.08
CA GLY A 113 -12.59 9.46 -12.73
C GLY A 113 -11.24 10.10 -12.45
N GLU A 114 -10.23 9.92 -13.30
CA GLU A 114 -8.97 10.65 -13.20
C GLU A 114 -9.15 12.12 -13.52
N THR A 115 -8.28 12.97 -12.99
CA THR A 115 -8.36 14.42 -13.17
C THR A 115 -7.05 14.97 -13.73
N PHE A 116 -7.18 16.02 -14.55
CA PHE A 116 -6.05 16.71 -15.17
C PHE A 116 -6.31 18.20 -15.35
N GLN A 117 -5.27 18.94 -15.72
CA GLN A 117 -5.30 20.35 -16.09
C GLN A 117 -4.63 20.51 -17.47
N PHE A 118 -5.15 21.44 -18.28
CA PHE A 118 -4.46 21.84 -19.51
C PHE A 118 -3.27 22.74 -19.18
N GLY A 119 -2.10 22.38 -19.69
CA GLY A 119 -0.86 23.10 -19.41
C GLY A 119 -0.40 23.08 -17.95
N GLY A 120 -1.02 22.25 -17.10
CA GLY A 120 -0.63 22.06 -15.70
C GLY A 120 -1.09 23.16 -14.75
N THR A 121 -1.96 24.02 -15.17
CA THR A 121 -2.49 25.15 -14.35
C THR A 121 -3.97 25.39 -14.64
N GLY A 122 -4.65 26.06 -13.71
CA GLY A 122 -6.03 26.49 -13.89
C GLY A 122 -7.06 25.45 -13.48
N THR A 123 -8.12 25.33 -14.29
CA THR A 123 -9.26 24.45 -13.97
C THR A 123 -8.88 22.97 -14.09
N THR A 124 -9.30 22.20 -13.10
CA THR A 124 -9.17 20.75 -13.10
C THR A 124 -10.41 20.10 -13.73
N TYR A 125 -10.19 19.21 -14.68
CA TYR A 125 -11.22 18.49 -15.41
C TYR A 125 -11.20 17.02 -15.02
N THR A 126 -12.39 16.41 -14.97
CA THR A 126 -12.56 14.98 -14.66
C THR A 126 -12.90 14.20 -15.93
N ILE A 127 -12.22 13.10 -16.15
CA ILE A 127 -12.50 12.18 -17.26
C ILE A 127 -13.80 11.43 -16.97
N GLN A 128 -14.75 11.54 -17.89
CA GLN A 128 -16.05 10.86 -17.81
C GLN A 128 -16.03 9.53 -18.58
N SER A 129 -15.34 9.47 -19.69
CA SER A 129 -15.14 8.24 -20.45
C SER A 129 -13.90 8.31 -21.31
N VAL A 130 -13.38 7.12 -21.65
CA VAL A 130 -12.19 6.93 -22.49
C VAL A 130 -12.48 5.81 -23.46
N ASN A 131 -12.18 6.03 -24.74
CA ASN A 131 -12.27 5.02 -25.78
C ASN A 131 -11.01 5.05 -26.66
N ALA A 132 -10.44 3.88 -26.93
CA ALA A 132 -9.31 3.77 -27.85
C ALA A 132 -9.73 4.14 -29.28
N THR A 133 -8.89 4.90 -29.99
CA THR A 133 -9.13 5.26 -31.40
C THR A 133 -8.65 4.18 -32.38
N GLY A 134 -7.84 3.23 -31.89
CA GLY A 134 -7.15 2.22 -32.70
C GLY A 134 -5.68 2.59 -32.98
N ASN A 135 -5.28 3.82 -32.77
CA ASN A 135 -3.89 4.26 -32.83
C ASN A 135 -3.21 4.05 -31.48
N SER A 136 -1.92 3.69 -31.47
CA SER A 136 -1.16 3.48 -30.25
C SER A 136 -1.01 4.79 -29.46
N GLY A 137 -1.37 4.77 -28.18
CA GLY A 137 -1.27 5.93 -27.29
C GLY A 137 -2.25 7.06 -27.59
N GLU A 138 -3.31 6.80 -28.39
CA GLU A 138 -4.32 7.79 -28.74
C GLU A 138 -5.70 7.34 -28.26
N TYR A 139 -6.43 8.25 -27.64
CA TYR A 139 -7.75 7.99 -27.06
C TYR A 139 -8.72 9.14 -27.32
N THR A 140 -9.99 8.78 -27.53
CA THR A 140 -11.11 9.74 -27.40
C THR A 140 -11.42 9.88 -25.93
N VAL A 141 -11.28 11.09 -25.39
CA VAL A 141 -11.51 11.44 -23.98
C VAL A 141 -12.71 12.35 -23.89
N VAL A 142 -13.65 12.01 -23.01
CA VAL A 142 -14.81 12.87 -22.67
C VAL A 142 -14.61 13.40 -21.25
N ILE A 143 -14.79 14.71 -21.07
CA ILE A 143 -14.62 15.39 -19.78
C ILE A 143 -15.91 16.03 -19.29
N ASN A 144 -15.90 16.44 -18.02
CA ASN A 144 -17.06 16.99 -17.30
C ASN A 144 -17.51 18.38 -17.74
N ALA A 145 -16.79 19.05 -18.65
CA ALA A 145 -17.14 20.38 -19.14
C ALA A 145 -16.70 20.59 -20.58
N ALA A 146 -17.42 21.43 -21.31
CA ALA A 146 -17.02 21.85 -22.66
C ALA A 146 -15.86 22.87 -22.59
N VAL A 147 -14.86 22.69 -23.43
CA VAL A 147 -13.64 23.51 -23.47
C VAL A 147 -13.25 23.84 -24.92
N SER A 148 -12.43 24.87 -25.05
CA SER A 148 -11.74 25.18 -26.31
C SER A 148 -10.24 25.15 -26.05
N GLN A 149 -9.52 24.33 -26.81
CA GLN A 149 -8.07 24.16 -26.67
C GLN A 149 -7.40 24.13 -28.05
N ALA A 150 -6.19 24.66 -28.10
CA ALA A 150 -5.37 24.57 -29.29
C ALA A 150 -4.84 23.14 -29.46
N ASP A 151 -4.49 22.82 -30.70
CA ASP A 151 -3.75 21.62 -31.00
C ASP A 151 -2.44 21.54 -30.20
N ASN A 152 -2.05 20.33 -29.80
CA ASN A 152 -0.86 20.08 -29.00
C ASN A 152 -0.88 20.67 -27.56
N THR A 153 -2.04 21.15 -27.07
CA THR A 153 -2.15 21.54 -25.65
C THR A 153 -1.91 20.34 -24.75
N ALA A 154 -0.92 20.42 -23.85
CA ALA A 154 -0.55 19.34 -22.94
C ALA A 154 -1.61 19.10 -21.86
N LEU A 155 -1.84 17.86 -21.50
CA LEU A 155 -2.60 17.46 -20.33
C LEU A 155 -1.62 17.04 -19.23
N GLN A 156 -1.76 17.67 -18.04
CA GLN A 156 -1.03 17.28 -16.83
C GLN A 156 -1.99 16.68 -15.82
N PHE A 157 -1.78 15.42 -15.48
CA PHE A 157 -2.64 14.72 -14.52
C PHE A 157 -2.41 15.21 -13.11
N VAL A 158 -3.50 15.36 -12.38
CA VAL A 158 -3.55 15.71 -10.96
C VAL A 158 -3.82 14.47 -10.13
N THR A 159 -4.72 13.60 -10.60
CA THR A 159 -4.96 12.28 -10.01
C THR A 159 -4.87 11.20 -11.07
N SER A 160 -4.43 10.00 -10.68
CA SER A 160 -4.38 8.83 -11.55
C SER A 160 -4.71 7.56 -10.81
N LYS A 161 -5.20 6.57 -11.55
CA LYS A 161 -5.30 5.17 -11.14
C LYS A 161 -4.06 4.37 -11.52
N VAL A 162 -3.28 4.85 -12.49
CA VAL A 162 -2.09 4.17 -12.97
C VAL A 162 -0.85 4.76 -12.35
N PHE A 163 0.03 3.90 -11.83
CA PHE A 163 1.34 4.29 -11.33
C PHE A 163 2.42 3.45 -12.00
N SER A 164 3.51 4.08 -12.41
CA SER A 164 4.61 3.48 -13.17
C SER A 164 5.93 3.50 -12.40
N GLY A 165 6.93 2.78 -12.92
CA GLY A 165 8.26 2.74 -12.34
C GLY A 165 8.37 1.85 -11.10
N LEU A 166 7.52 0.82 -11.00
CA LEU A 166 7.58 -0.22 -9.98
C LEU A 166 8.35 -1.46 -10.49
N THR A 167 9.50 -1.24 -11.10
CA THR A 167 10.31 -2.32 -11.72
C THR A 167 10.75 -3.37 -10.72
N THR A 168 10.86 -3.01 -9.44
CA THR A 168 11.21 -3.90 -8.33
C THR A 168 10.03 -4.66 -7.73
N HIS A 169 8.82 -4.47 -8.29
CA HIS A 169 7.58 -5.13 -7.86
C HIS A 169 6.91 -5.92 -9.00
N VAL A 170 7.57 -6.07 -10.14
CA VAL A 170 7.01 -6.76 -11.32
C VAL A 170 6.49 -8.15 -10.94
N GLY A 171 5.24 -8.44 -11.34
CA GLY A 171 4.54 -9.69 -11.04
C GLY A 171 3.98 -9.80 -9.63
N LYS A 172 4.26 -8.82 -8.75
CA LYS A 172 3.74 -8.81 -7.37
C LYS A 172 2.42 -8.04 -7.30
N LYS A 173 1.55 -8.48 -6.39
CA LYS A 173 0.35 -7.74 -6.02
C LYS A 173 0.74 -6.66 -5.02
N VAL A 174 0.43 -5.41 -5.33
CA VAL A 174 0.67 -4.26 -4.44
C VAL A 174 -0.63 -3.64 -4.00
N PHE A 175 -0.60 -3.06 -2.80
CA PHE A 175 -1.69 -2.32 -2.18
C PHE A 175 -1.35 -0.84 -2.19
N ALA A 176 -2.31 -0.02 -2.60
CA ALA A 176 -2.16 1.43 -2.64
C ALA A 176 -2.86 2.02 -1.42
N THR A 177 -2.09 2.68 -0.59
CA THR A 177 -2.56 3.32 0.64
C THR A 177 -2.03 4.74 0.74
N ALA A 178 -2.68 5.57 1.54
CA ALA A 178 -2.05 6.75 2.09
C ALA A 178 -2.13 6.64 3.61
N GLY A 179 -0.97 6.62 4.22
CA GLY A 179 -0.85 6.56 5.66
C GLY A 179 -1.02 7.93 6.29
N SER A 180 -1.37 7.92 7.55
CA SER A 180 -1.23 9.04 8.43
C SER A 180 -0.43 8.59 9.66
N THR A 181 -0.20 9.49 10.59
CA THR A 181 0.46 9.23 11.85
C THR A 181 -0.21 8.10 12.65
N GLU A 182 0.51 7.49 13.58
CA GLU A 182 0.00 6.46 14.49
C GLU A 182 -1.39 6.81 15.04
N GLY A 183 -2.35 5.90 14.86
CA GLY A 183 -3.75 6.12 15.22
C GLY A 183 -4.55 7.01 14.28
N GLY A 184 -3.96 7.52 13.23
CA GLY A 184 -4.65 8.29 12.19
C GLY A 184 -5.43 7.42 11.21
N ALA A 185 -6.09 8.04 10.24
CA ALA A 185 -6.81 7.33 9.20
C ALA A 185 -5.85 6.79 8.14
N ILE A 186 -6.04 5.54 7.75
CA ILE A 186 -5.40 4.95 6.57
C ILE A 186 -6.42 4.93 5.43
N TYR A 187 -6.04 5.52 4.31
CA TYR A 187 -6.84 5.50 3.09
C TYR A 187 -6.38 4.35 2.21
N TYR A 188 -7.33 3.57 1.73
CA TYR A 188 -7.09 2.47 0.81
C TYR A 188 -7.63 2.82 -0.57
N TYR A 189 -6.75 2.91 -1.55
CA TYR A 189 -7.07 3.26 -2.94
C TYR A 189 -7.23 2.04 -3.86
N GLY A 190 -7.09 0.85 -3.30
CA GLY A 190 -7.19 -0.40 -4.04
C GLY A 190 -5.87 -1.14 -4.14
N ASN A 191 -5.87 -2.19 -4.93
CA ASN A 191 -4.69 -3.01 -5.21
C ASN A 191 -4.65 -3.38 -6.68
N GLY A 192 -3.48 -3.82 -7.13
CA GLY A 192 -3.28 -4.32 -8.48
C GLY A 192 -2.01 -5.16 -8.57
N THR A 193 -1.87 -5.93 -9.65
CA THR A 193 -0.63 -6.64 -9.95
C THR A 193 0.22 -5.75 -10.86
N VAL A 194 1.49 -5.59 -10.52
CA VAL A 194 2.44 -4.83 -11.32
C VAL A 194 2.74 -5.61 -12.59
N ASP A 195 2.54 -4.99 -13.74
CA ASP A 195 2.79 -5.59 -15.04
C ASP A 195 4.30 -5.70 -15.37
N GLY A 196 4.62 -6.35 -16.50
CA GLY A 196 6.00 -6.54 -16.95
C GLY A 196 6.76 -5.24 -17.27
N SER A 197 6.07 -4.12 -17.42
CA SER A 197 6.63 -2.79 -17.66
C SER A 197 6.78 -1.97 -16.36
N GLY A 198 6.39 -2.53 -15.20
CA GLY A 198 6.45 -1.87 -13.91
C GLY A 198 5.31 -0.89 -13.69
N ASN A 199 4.14 -1.12 -14.30
CA ASN A 199 2.95 -0.32 -14.07
C ASN A 199 1.93 -1.09 -13.23
N VAL A 200 1.17 -0.37 -12.42
CA VAL A 200 0.02 -0.91 -11.69
C VAL A 200 -1.18 0.00 -11.87
N THR A 201 -2.37 -0.61 -11.98
CA THR A 201 -3.65 0.10 -11.95
C THR A 201 -4.37 -0.21 -10.64
N ILE A 202 -4.74 0.85 -9.92
CA ILE A 202 -5.46 0.77 -8.63
C ILE A 202 -6.95 1.11 -8.79
N GLY A 203 -7.74 0.89 -7.74
CA GLY A 203 -9.20 1.07 -7.80
C GLY A 203 -9.66 2.52 -7.88
N THR A 204 -9.05 3.41 -7.11
CA THR A 204 -9.48 4.81 -6.95
C THR A 204 -8.37 5.77 -7.36
N PRO A 205 -8.68 6.82 -8.16
CA PRO A 205 -7.67 7.81 -8.54
C PRO A 205 -7.17 8.58 -7.32
N THR A 206 -5.86 8.81 -7.25
CA THR A 206 -5.24 9.60 -6.18
C THR A 206 -4.10 10.46 -6.70
N THR A 207 -3.78 11.52 -5.98
CA THR A 207 -2.60 12.37 -6.26
C THR A 207 -1.31 11.71 -5.79
N ALA A 208 -1.38 10.99 -4.67
CA ALA A 208 -0.23 10.30 -4.09
C ALA A 208 -0.68 9.04 -3.37
N CYS A 209 0.17 8.03 -3.36
CA CYS A 209 -0.03 6.83 -2.55
C CYS A 209 1.29 6.13 -2.26
N ASP A 210 1.25 5.30 -1.22
CA ASP A 210 2.25 4.32 -0.88
C ASP A 210 1.83 2.98 -1.50
N LEU A 211 2.70 2.42 -2.31
CA LEU A 211 2.51 1.16 -3.01
C LEU A 211 3.46 0.13 -2.44
N GLY A 212 2.94 -0.91 -1.84
CA GLY A 212 3.75 -1.95 -1.21
C GLY A 212 3.06 -3.30 -1.17
N LEU A 213 3.80 -4.30 -0.73
CA LEU A 213 3.33 -5.67 -0.61
C LEU A 213 2.44 -5.82 0.63
N ASP A 214 1.51 -6.74 0.55
CA ASP A 214 0.75 -7.18 1.73
C ASP A 214 1.65 -7.97 2.67
N TYR A 215 1.44 -7.84 3.97
CA TYR A 215 2.11 -8.65 4.96
C TYR A 215 1.14 -9.02 6.09
N SER A 216 1.43 -10.11 6.76
CA SER A 216 0.68 -10.56 7.92
C SER A 216 1.59 -10.73 9.13
N ILE A 217 1.10 -10.34 10.31
CA ILE A 217 1.76 -10.56 11.57
C ILE A 217 0.98 -11.65 12.31
N THR A 218 1.65 -12.75 12.63
CA THR A 218 1.07 -13.83 13.43
C THR A 218 1.67 -13.83 14.82
N LEU A 219 0.81 -13.75 15.82
CA LEU A 219 1.18 -13.89 17.22
C LEU A 219 0.60 -15.19 17.77
N GLU A 220 1.46 -16.13 18.10
CA GLU A 220 1.07 -17.35 18.82
C GLU A 220 1.47 -17.21 20.29
N THR A 221 0.49 -17.28 21.18
CA THR A 221 0.75 -17.23 22.63
C THR A 221 1.25 -18.58 23.11
N LEU A 222 2.16 -18.56 24.08
CA LEU A 222 2.53 -19.80 24.78
C LEU A 222 1.31 -20.42 25.45
N PRO A 223 1.30 -21.75 25.60
CA PRO A 223 0.28 -22.43 26.39
C PRO A 223 0.17 -21.82 27.79
N ILE A 224 -1.06 -21.55 28.22
CA ILE A 224 -1.28 -21.04 29.56
C ILE A 224 -0.83 -22.09 30.57
N ASP A 225 0.20 -21.81 31.33
CA ASP A 225 0.64 -22.64 32.44
C ASP A 225 0.32 -21.92 33.75
N ALA A 226 -0.63 -22.47 34.51
CA ALA A 226 -1.07 -21.93 35.76
C ALA A 226 -0.98 -23.01 36.84
N THR A 227 -0.51 -22.62 38.02
CA THR A 227 -0.52 -23.48 39.19
C THR A 227 -1.83 -23.22 39.98
N ILE A 228 -2.60 -24.26 40.18
CA ILE A 228 -3.79 -24.25 41.04
C ILE A 228 -3.53 -25.01 42.34
N GLN A 229 -4.42 -24.90 43.30
CA GLN A 229 -4.27 -25.56 44.62
C GLN A 229 -4.11 -27.11 44.55
N GLY A 230 -4.20 -27.73 43.37
CA GLY A 230 -4.01 -29.15 43.15
C GLY A 230 -2.78 -29.53 42.34
N GLY A 231 -1.89 -28.61 42.04
CA GLY A 231 -0.68 -28.84 41.23
C GLY A 231 -0.64 -28.06 39.91
N GLN A 232 0.31 -28.42 39.03
CA GLN A 232 0.44 -27.81 37.71
C GLN A 232 -0.64 -28.33 36.75
N LEU A 233 -1.17 -27.43 35.91
CA LEU A 233 -2.15 -27.77 34.88
C LEU A 233 -1.52 -28.35 33.62
N THR A 234 -0.21 -28.54 33.61
CA THR A 234 0.52 -29.05 32.43
C THR A 234 0.02 -30.45 32.07
N GLY A 235 -0.36 -30.65 30.81
CA GLY A 235 -0.86 -31.93 30.27
C GLY A 235 -2.35 -32.20 30.47
N LEU A 236 -3.12 -31.32 31.14
CA LEU A 236 -4.57 -31.45 31.23
C LEU A 236 -5.26 -30.83 30.00
N PRO A 237 -6.37 -31.43 29.50
CA PRO A 237 -7.17 -30.84 28.44
C PRO A 237 -7.70 -29.46 28.86
N ARG A 238 -7.53 -28.47 28.00
CA ARG A 238 -7.95 -27.08 28.26
C ARG A 238 -8.85 -26.57 27.17
N LYS A 239 -9.78 -25.74 27.53
CA LYS A 239 -10.63 -25.01 26.62
C LYS A 239 -10.63 -23.54 27.00
N ILE A 240 -10.33 -22.66 26.03
CA ILE A 240 -10.50 -21.24 26.20
C ILE A 240 -11.99 -20.92 25.96
N GLY A 241 -12.69 -20.51 27.00
CA GLY A 241 -14.11 -20.17 26.92
C GLY A 241 -14.36 -18.74 26.46
N LYS A 242 -13.43 -17.84 26.78
CA LYS A 242 -13.49 -16.41 26.40
C LYS A 242 -12.08 -15.85 26.32
N SER A 243 -11.84 -15.06 25.28
CA SER A 243 -10.64 -14.25 25.14
C SER A 243 -11.04 -12.77 25.14
N VAL A 244 -10.32 -11.95 25.87
CA VAL A 244 -10.45 -10.49 25.81
C VAL A 244 -9.09 -9.95 25.38
N ILE A 245 -9.11 -9.18 24.31
CA ILE A 245 -7.90 -8.58 23.74
C ILE A 245 -7.99 -7.07 23.93
N GLU A 246 -6.93 -6.48 24.46
CA GLU A 246 -6.76 -5.04 24.52
C GLU A 246 -5.92 -4.61 23.33
N LEU A 247 -6.45 -3.71 22.54
CA LEU A 247 -5.90 -3.25 21.26
C LEU A 247 -5.57 -1.77 21.35
N SER A 248 -4.50 -1.37 20.70
CA SER A 248 -4.11 0.03 20.55
C SER A 248 -3.84 0.32 19.07
N SER A 249 -4.48 1.36 18.53
CA SER A 249 -4.30 1.83 17.16
C SER A 249 -4.34 0.71 16.10
N THR A 250 -5.29 -0.22 16.26
CA THR A 250 -5.38 -1.44 15.45
C THR A 250 -6.43 -1.28 14.35
N TYR A 251 -6.08 -1.65 13.11
CA TYR A 251 -6.98 -1.54 11.96
C TYR A 251 -7.67 -2.86 11.61
N ASN A 252 -7.00 -3.99 11.80
CA ASN A 252 -7.55 -5.32 11.56
C ASN A 252 -6.88 -6.35 12.44
N ILE A 253 -7.63 -7.36 12.88
CA ILE A 253 -7.14 -8.50 13.64
C ILE A 253 -8.00 -9.73 13.36
N GLN A 254 -7.36 -10.88 13.29
CA GLN A 254 -8.02 -12.18 13.26
C GLN A 254 -7.63 -13.00 14.48
N ILE A 255 -8.56 -13.78 14.99
CA ILE A 255 -8.30 -14.77 16.05
C ILE A 255 -8.66 -16.14 15.50
N ASN A 256 -7.67 -17.03 15.41
CA ASN A 256 -7.87 -18.37 14.83
C ASN A 256 -8.61 -18.32 13.48
N THR A 257 -8.15 -17.46 12.56
CA THR A 257 -8.74 -17.25 11.22
C THR A 257 -10.12 -16.55 11.18
N ASN A 258 -10.67 -16.13 12.31
CA ASN A 258 -11.93 -15.38 12.35
C ASN A 258 -11.64 -13.88 12.48
N ASP A 259 -12.26 -13.09 11.63
CA ASP A 259 -12.17 -11.63 11.71
C ASP A 259 -12.84 -11.10 12.97
N VAL A 260 -12.17 -10.19 13.66
CA VAL A 260 -12.74 -9.43 14.78
C VAL A 260 -13.22 -8.07 14.25
N ILE A 261 -14.51 -7.84 14.33
CA ILE A 261 -15.08 -6.55 13.92
C ILE A 261 -14.66 -5.48 14.92
N LEU A 262 -13.75 -4.60 14.51
CA LEU A 262 -13.21 -3.51 15.33
C LEU A 262 -14.08 -2.25 15.27
N THR A 263 -14.64 -1.96 14.10
CA THR A 263 -15.51 -0.80 13.88
C THR A 263 -16.83 -1.26 13.26
N GLU A 264 -17.93 -0.65 13.63
CA GLU A 264 -19.26 -0.91 13.01
C GLU A 264 -19.44 -0.19 11.67
N THR A 265 -18.44 0.52 11.21
CA THR A 265 -18.50 1.37 10.03
C THR A 265 -18.24 0.58 8.75
N THR A 266 -19.18 0.63 7.84
CA THR A 266 -18.98 0.33 6.41
C THR A 266 -17.75 1.13 5.91
N LEU A 267 -16.89 0.45 5.15
CA LEU A 267 -15.77 1.08 4.42
C LEU A 267 -16.27 2.33 3.67
N ASN A 268 -16.04 3.49 4.24
CA ASN A 268 -16.29 4.74 3.55
C ASN A 268 -14.95 5.19 2.95
N THR A 269 -14.82 5.02 1.65
CA THR A 269 -13.60 5.37 0.90
C THR A 269 -13.22 6.85 1.00
N SER A 270 -14.15 7.71 1.40
CA SER A 270 -13.90 9.14 1.59
C SER A 270 -13.42 9.51 2.99
N SER A 271 -13.61 8.65 4.00
CA SER A 271 -13.23 8.92 5.40
C SER A 271 -12.00 8.14 5.87
N GLY A 272 -11.51 7.18 5.05
CA GLY A 272 -10.44 6.27 5.43
C GLY A 272 -10.85 5.24 6.48
N LEU A 273 -9.93 4.32 6.80
CA LEU A 273 -10.06 3.38 7.92
C LEU A 273 -9.56 4.08 9.18
N THR A 274 -10.36 4.07 10.24
CA THR A 274 -9.94 4.55 11.56
C THR A 274 -9.44 3.39 12.41
N SER A 275 -8.37 3.62 13.16
CA SER A 275 -7.85 2.63 14.10
C SER A 275 -8.77 2.46 15.31
N PHE A 276 -8.77 1.27 15.88
CA PHE A 276 -9.49 0.95 17.11
C PHE A 276 -8.51 0.87 18.29
N THR A 277 -8.89 1.51 19.40
CA THR A 277 -8.20 1.36 20.69
C THR A 277 -9.23 0.99 21.75
N GLY A 278 -8.98 -0.09 22.47
CA GLY A 278 -9.90 -0.59 23.50
C GLY A 278 -9.90 -2.12 23.63
N LYS A 279 -10.91 -2.65 24.31
CA LYS A 279 -11.08 -4.10 24.53
C LYS A 279 -12.15 -4.68 23.61
N LYS A 280 -11.87 -5.85 23.06
CA LYS A 280 -12.80 -6.68 22.29
C LYS A 280 -12.85 -8.09 22.84
#